data_b40ba093abfe9561e57fb8477067caab
#
_entry.id   b40ba093abfe9561e57fb8477067caab
#
_cell.length_a   1.000
_cell.length_b   1.000
_cell.length_c   1.000
_cell.angle_alpha   90.00
_cell.angle_beta   90.00
_cell.angle_gamma   90.00
#
_symmetry.space_group_name_H-M   'P 1'
#
loop_
_entity.id
_entity.type
_entity.pdbx_description
1 polymer ?
#
loop_
_entity_poly.entity_id
_entity_poly.type
_entity_poly.pdbx_seq_one_letter_code
_entity_poly.pdbx_strand_id
1 'polypeptide(L)'
;MLEVARAGRRIVAVGNYGIILLSDDEGMHVRQASSVPISSTLTSVFFLDQQKGWAVGHWGTILRTIDGGENWTIQRQDVAEDRPLFSVHFFNENEGVAVGLWSLVLKTSDGGITWSAISLPKPPDGSKADRNLYKVFGGGDSLYIAAEKGMILTSDDKGINWRYLDTGYGGSFWAGIVLADGSILIGGLRGTIYRSTDKGKHWTAITTDNKSSITDFVEADGVIFASAKDGVLLESVDGGTKFIWKQRDDRLPINSIIPVERGVLLLTKKGIYLEQKWSQ
;
A
#
# COMPACT_ATOMS: atom_id res chain seq x y z
N MET A 1 -8.88 2.26 10.84
CA MET A 1 -8.48 1.30 9.79
C MET A 1 -7.16 1.78 9.18
N LEU A 2 -6.34 0.88 8.66
CA LEU A 2 -4.99 1.19 8.17
C LEU A 2 -4.87 1.04 6.66
N GLU A 3 -5.40 -0.03 6.08
CA GLU A 3 -5.43 -0.23 4.62
C GLU A 3 -6.73 -0.89 4.17
N VAL A 4 -7.05 -0.73 2.87
CA VAL A 4 -8.24 -1.28 2.22
C VAL A 4 -7.87 -1.89 0.86
N ALA A 5 -8.56 -2.97 0.51
CA ALA A 5 -8.46 -3.61 -0.81
C ALA A 5 -9.84 -4.07 -1.30
N ARG A 6 -9.94 -4.39 -2.59
CA ARG A 6 -11.12 -5.01 -3.19
C ARG A 6 -10.94 -6.51 -3.38
N ALA A 7 -11.93 -7.27 -2.92
CA ALA A 7 -12.16 -8.67 -3.27
C ALA A 7 -13.32 -8.72 -4.28
N GLY A 8 -13.05 -8.38 -5.55
CA GLY A 8 -14.10 -8.15 -6.54
C GLY A 8 -14.96 -6.93 -6.18
N ARG A 9 -16.24 -7.13 -5.88
CA ARG A 9 -17.15 -6.04 -5.44
C ARG A 9 -17.02 -5.74 -3.94
N ARG A 10 -16.55 -6.71 -3.14
CA ARG A 10 -16.39 -6.55 -1.70
C ARG A 10 -15.23 -5.64 -1.37
N ILE A 11 -15.43 -4.79 -0.39
CA ILE A 11 -14.39 -3.96 0.23
C ILE A 11 -13.94 -4.66 1.51
N VAL A 12 -12.63 -4.81 1.67
CA VAL A 12 -11.99 -5.42 2.84
C VAL A 12 -11.02 -4.43 3.44
N ALA A 13 -11.23 -4.04 4.69
CA ALA A 13 -10.41 -3.08 5.41
C ALA A 13 -9.80 -3.71 6.66
N VAL A 14 -8.49 -3.52 6.86
CA VAL A 14 -7.74 -4.07 8.00
C VAL A 14 -7.29 -2.97 8.95
N GLY A 15 -7.01 -3.32 10.20
CA GLY A 15 -6.57 -2.33 11.19
C GLY A 15 -6.06 -2.93 12.50
N ASN A 16 -6.09 -2.09 13.54
CA ASN A 16 -5.63 -2.45 14.87
C ASN A 16 -6.45 -3.60 15.47
N TYR A 17 -5.87 -4.32 16.40
CA TYR A 17 -6.51 -5.39 17.18
C TYR A 17 -7.05 -6.56 16.33
N GLY A 18 -6.43 -6.85 15.18
CA GLY A 18 -6.88 -7.91 14.28
C GLY A 18 -8.23 -7.61 13.62
N ILE A 19 -8.69 -6.36 13.63
CA ILE A 19 -9.97 -6.01 13.02
C ILE A 19 -9.86 -6.11 11.50
N ILE A 20 -10.78 -6.88 10.92
CA ILE A 20 -11.02 -6.95 9.47
C ILE A 20 -12.49 -6.65 9.21
N LEU A 21 -12.78 -5.55 8.54
CA LEU A 21 -14.13 -5.13 8.18
C LEU A 21 -14.42 -5.44 6.72
N LEU A 22 -15.62 -5.91 6.45
CA LEU A 22 -16.15 -6.24 5.14
C LEU A 22 -17.33 -5.34 4.80
N SER A 23 -17.42 -4.91 3.54
CA SER A 23 -18.59 -4.26 2.99
C SER A 23 -18.89 -4.82 1.60
N ASP A 24 -20.14 -5.22 1.36
CA ASP A 24 -20.62 -5.75 0.10
C ASP A 24 -21.44 -4.71 -0.71
N ASP A 25 -21.57 -3.49 -0.17
CA ASP A 25 -22.41 -2.39 -0.67
C ASP A 25 -21.69 -1.04 -0.73
N GLU A 26 -20.42 -1.07 -1.12
CA GLU A 26 -19.59 0.11 -1.33
C GLU A 26 -19.44 0.99 -0.06
N GLY A 27 -19.31 0.34 1.11
CA GLY A 27 -19.04 1.02 2.38
C GLY A 27 -20.27 1.56 3.08
N MET A 28 -21.49 1.33 2.58
CA MET A 28 -22.72 1.76 3.25
C MET A 28 -22.95 1.01 4.55
N HIS A 29 -22.73 -0.30 4.53
CA HIS A 29 -22.76 -1.13 5.72
C HIS A 29 -21.43 -1.88 5.85
N VAL A 30 -20.93 -1.95 7.07
CA VAL A 30 -19.69 -2.67 7.38
C VAL A 30 -19.94 -3.67 8.50
N ARG A 31 -19.31 -4.83 8.41
CA ARG A 31 -19.35 -5.88 9.42
C ARG A 31 -17.95 -6.47 9.65
N GLN A 32 -17.74 -7.06 10.80
CA GLN A 32 -16.53 -7.82 11.08
C GLN A 32 -16.49 -9.10 10.24
N ALA A 33 -15.30 -9.50 9.79
CA ALA A 33 -15.04 -10.83 9.25
C ALA A 33 -15.43 -11.93 10.25
N SER A 34 -15.87 -13.09 9.74
CA SER A 34 -16.41 -14.16 10.59
C SER A 34 -15.35 -14.79 11.48
N SER A 35 -14.12 -14.93 10.99
CA SER A 35 -13.02 -15.52 11.76
C SER A 35 -11.69 -14.84 11.43
N VAL A 36 -11.05 -14.26 12.45
CA VAL A 36 -9.70 -13.70 12.38
C VAL A 36 -8.89 -14.24 13.56
N PRO A 37 -7.86 -15.06 13.32
CA PRO A 37 -7.20 -15.86 14.38
C PRO A 37 -6.15 -15.09 15.20
N ILE A 38 -6.11 -13.76 15.09
CA ILE A 38 -5.13 -12.89 15.78
C ILE A 38 -5.80 -11.66 16.37
N SER A 39 -5.09 -11.02 17.31
CA SER A 39 -5.46 -9.70 17.88
C SER A 39 -4.37 -8.64 17.67
N SER A 40 -3.31 -8.94 16.93
CA SER A 40 -2.27 -7.97 16.59
C SER A 40 -2.72 -7.04 15.46
N THR A 41 -2.07 -5.88 15.33
CA THR A 41 -2.35 -4.91 14.27
C THR A 41 -2.02 -5.48 12.90
N LEU A 42 -2.98 -5.39 11.99
CA LEU A 42 -2.81 -5.61 10.56
C LEU A 42 -2.56 -4.27 9.85
N THR A 43 -1.52 -4.21 9.06
CA THR A 43 -1.02 -2.99 8.41
C THR A 43 -1.40 -2.90 6.96
N SER A 44 -1.53 -4.04 6.28
CA SER A 44 -1.79 -4.10 4.84
C SER A 44 -2.64 -5.32 4.47
N VAL A 45 -3.40 -5.18 3.38
CA VAL A 45 -4.23 -6.23 2.80
C VAL A 45 -4.17 -6.17 1.28
N PHE A 46 -4.07 -7.34 0.65
CA PHE A 46 -4.04 -7.51 -0.81
C PHE A 46 -4.98 -8.62 -1.22
N PHE A 47 -5.71 -8.41 -2.31
CA PHE A 47 -6.53 -9.44 -2.94
C PHE A 47 -6.09 -9.65 -4.39
N LEU A 48 -5.88 -10.91 -4.75
CA LEU A 48 -5.57 -11.33 -6.11
C LEU A 48 -6.84 -11.41 -6.96
N ASP A 49 -7.92 -11.86 -6.33
CA ASP A 49 -9.24 -12.05 -6.95
C ASP A 49 -10.35 -11.87 -5.89
N GLN A 50 -11.58 -12.24 -6.23
CA GLN A 50 -12.73 -12.14 -5.32
C GLN A 50 -12.64 -13.03 -4.08
N GLN A 51 -11.79 -14.05 -4.09
CA GLN A 51 -11.73 -15.07 -3.03
C GLN A 51 -10.41 -15.08 -2.30
N LYS A 52 -9.29 -14.96 -3.05
CA LYS A 52 -7.93 -15.15 -2.53
C LYS A 52 -7.32 -13.82 -2.12
N GLY A 53 -6.93 -13.72 -0.85
CA GLY A 53 -6.29 -12.53 -0.32
C GLY A 53 -5.32 -12.84 0.82
N TRP A 54 -4.46 -11.86 1.10
CA TRP A 54 -3.47 -11.91 2.19
C TRP A 54 -3.49 -10.61 2.97
N ALA A 55 -3.30 -10.72 4.29
CA ALA A 55 -3.13 -9.57 5.17
C ALA A 55 -1.85 -9.74 5.99
N VAL A 56 -1.13 -8.64 6.20
CA VAL A 56 0.14 -8.65 6.94
C VAL A 56 0.13 -7.63 8.07
N GLY A 57 1.03 -7.80 9.05
CA GLY A 57 1.07 -6.87 10.16
C GLY A 57 2.18 -7.13 11.18
N HIS A 58 1.90 -6.73 12.42
CA HIS A 58 2.79 -6.90 13.56
C HIS A 58 3.12 -8.37 13.84
N TRP A 59 4.24 -8.61 14.50
CA TRP A 59 4.80 -9.95 14.75
C TRP A 59 5.12 -10.70 13.46
N GLY A 60 5.44 -9.99 12.37
CA GLY A 60 5.68 -10.58 11.07
C GLY A 60 4.53 -11.49 10.61
N THR A 61 3.31 -11.18 11.07
CA THR A 61 2.11 -11.96 10.78
C THR A 61 1.75 -11.88 9.32
N ILE A 62 1.42 -13.03 8.73
CA ILE A 62 0.80 -13.15 7.41
C ILE A 62 -0.43 -14.04 7.56
N LEU A 63 -1.58 -13.51 7.19
CA LEU A 63 -2.85 -14.23 7.09
C LEU A 63 -3.21 -14.47 5.64
N ARG A 64 -3.96 -15.53 5.37
CA ARG A 64 -4.54 -15.85 4.07
C ARG A 64 -6.03 -16.12 4.20
N THR A 65 -6.78 -15.69 3.20
CA THR A 65 -8.18 -16.03 2.97
C THR A 65 -8.36 -16.66 1.59
N ILE A 66 -9.39 -17.50 1.45
CA ILE A 66 -9.82 -18.12 0.17
C ILE A 66 -11.33 -17.96 -0.07
N ASP A 67 -11.98 -17.11 0.72
CA ASP A 67 -13.43 -16.89 0.70
C ASP A 67 -13.81 -15.40 0.75
N GLY A 68 -12.95 -14.55 0.17
CA GLY A 68 -13.20 -13.12 0.08
C GLY A 68 -13.11 -12.39 1.42
N GLY A 69 -12.31 -12.91 2.34
CA GLY A 69 -12.02 -12.27 3.62
C GLY A 69 -12.98 -12.61 4.75
N GLU A 70 -13.88 -13.59 4.58
CA GLU A 70 -14.77 -14.06 5.65
C GLU A 70 -13.98 -14.79 6.76
N ASN A 71 -13.12 -15.71 6.35
CA ASN A 71 -12.31 -16.50 7.26
C ASN A 71 -10.83 -16.36 6.88
N TRP A 72 -10.00 -16.22 7.90
CA TRP A 72 -8.56 -16.04 7.76
C TRP A 72 -7.79 -17.13 8.49
N THR A 73 -6.68 -17.55 7.91
CA THR A 73 -5.76 -18.54 8.50
C THR A 73 -4.36 -17.95 8.61
N ILE A 74 -3.65 -18.29 9.69
CA ILE A 74 -2.25 -17.86 9.87
C ILE A 74 -1.38 -18.68 8.93
N GLN A 75 -0.59 -17.99 8.10
CA GLN A 75 0.46 -18.57 7.27
C GLN A 75 1.84 -18.42 7.92
N ARG A 76 2.05 -17.29 8.59
CA ARG A 76 3.28 -16.97 9.31
C ARG A 76 2.99 -16.09 10.51
N GLN A 77 3.71 -16.32 11.59
CA GLN A 77 3.81 -15.44 12.75
C GLN A 77 5.17 -15.62 13.40
N ASP A 78 5.83 -14.52 13.78
CA ASP A 78 7.08 -14.56 14.52
C ASP A 78 6.83 -14.07 15.95
N VAL A 79 6.73 -15.00 16.87
CA VAL A 79 6.42 -14.69 18.28
C VAL A 79 7.67 -14.33 19.10
N ALA A 80 8.87 -14.47 18.51
CA ALA A 80 10.13 -14.18 19.18
C ALA A 80 10.53 -12.69 19.04
N GLU A 81 10.21 -12.09 17.89
CA GLU A 81 10.55 -10.70 17.60
C GLU A 81 9.38 -9.99 16.88
N ASP A 82 8.90 -8.86 17.44
CA ASP A 82 7.95 -8.03 16.71
C ASP A 82 8.68 -7.24 15.61
N ARG A 83 8.74 -7.87 14.44
CA ARG A 83 9.26 -7.27 13.21
C ARG A 83 8.13 -7.10 12.20
N PRO A 84 7.38 -5.97 12.27
CA PRO A 84 6.18 -5.76 11.46
C PRO A 84 6.45 -5.86 9.98
N LEU A 85 5.50 -6.45 9.26
CA LEU A 85 5.34 -6.30 7.82
C LEU A 85 4.42 -5.10 7.56
N PHE A 86 4.73 -4.30 6.57
CA PHE A 86 3.99 -3.07 6.24
C PHE A 86 3.20 -3.17 4.95
N SER A 87 3.60 -4.04 4.03
CA SER A 87 2.91 -4.20 2.75
C SER A 87 3.13 -5.59 2.17
N VAL A 88 2.17 -6.05 1.36
CA VAL A 88 2.20 -7.34 0.68
C VAL A 88 1.67 -7.20 -0.74
N HIS A 89 2.25 -7.94 -1.69
CA HIS A 89 1.83 -8.01 -3.08
C HIS A 89 1.96 -9.43 -3.61
N PHE A 90 0.98 -9.88 -4.38
CA PHE A 90 1.00 -11.18 -5.06
C PHE A 90 0.88 -10.99 -6.56
N PHE A 91 1.68 -11.72 -7.32
CA PHE A 91 1.65 -11.75 -8.79
C PHE A 91 0.61 -12.75 -9.32
N ASN A 92 0.45 -13.84 -8.60
CA ASN A 92 -0.48 -14.93 -8.85
C ASN A 92 -0.75 -15.67 -7.53
N GLU A 93 -1.50 -16.75 -7.58
CA GLU A 93 -1.87 -17.51 -6.37
C GLU A 93 -0.70 -18.14 -5.61
N ASN A 94 0.47 -18.28 -6.24
CA ASN A 94 1.64 -18.94 -5.67
C ASN A 94 2.77 -17.96 -5.30
N GLU A 95 2.98 -16.90 -6.09
CA GLU A 95 4.12 -16.00 -5.95
C GLU A 95 3.74 -14.68 -5.32
N GLY A 96 4.39 -14.32 -4.22
CA GLY A 96 4.16 -13.07 -3.51
C GLY A 96 5.37 -12.56 -2.75
N VAL A 97 5.34 -11.27 -2.42
CA VAL A 97 6.38 -10.55 -1.66
C VAL A 97 5.71 -9.77 -0.54
N ALA A 98 6.28 -9.83 0.67
CA ALA A 98 5.91 -8.99 1.79
C ALA A 98 7.13 -8.21 2.30
N VAL A 99 6.93 -6.94 2.67
CA VAL A 99 8.01 -6.05 3.08
C VAL A 99 7.69 -5.35 4.39
N GLY A 100 8.73 -4.96 5.14
CA GLY A 100 8.49 -4.36 6.46
C GLY A 100 9.70 -3.70 7.10
N LEU A 101 9.72 -3.78 8.43
CA LEU A 101 10.69 -3.15 9.30
C LEU A 101 12.12 -3.66 9.02
N TRP A 102 13.11 -2.74 9.08
CA TRP A 102 14.54 -3.04 8.98
C TRP A 102 14.90 -3.87 7.75
N SER A 103 14.45 -3.43 6.57
CA SER A 103 14.70 -4.07 5.28
C SER A 103 14.26 -5.54 5.23
N LEU A 104 13.22 -5.92 5.99
CA LEU A 104 12.63 -7.24 5.89
C LEU A 104 11.93 -7.37 4.54
N VAL A 105 12.39 -8.31 3.74
CA VAL A 105 11.72 -8.77 2.51
C VAL A 105 11.50 -10.26 2.62
N LEU A 106 10.26 -10.70 2.53
CA LEU A 106 9.87 -12.09 2.50
C LEU A 106 9.28 -12.42 1.13
N LYS A 107 9.63 -13.58 0.59
CA LYS A 107 9.10 -14.10 -0.68
C LYS A 107 8.49 -15.47 -0.47
N THR A 108 7.37 -15.72 -1.12
CA THR A 108 6.76 -17.04 -1.26
C THR A 108 6.69 -17.46 -2.72
N SER A 109 6.72 -18.78 -2.98
CA SER A 109 6.48 -19.41 -4.29
C SER A 109 5.43 -20.53 -4.21
N ASP A 110 4.73 -20.65 -3.08
CA ASP A 110 3.75 -21.70 -2.78
C ASP A 110 2.43 -21.18 -2.19
N GLY A 111 2.10 -19.93 -2.49
CA GLY A 111 0.86 -19.28 -2.05
C GLY A 111 0.86 -18.86 -0.58
N GLY A 112 2.06 -18.71 0.01
CA GLY A 112 2.24 -18.29 1.40
C GLY A 112 2.29 -19.45 2.38
N ILE A 113 2.37 -20.71 1.91
CA ILE A 113 2.60 -21.87 2.81
C ILE A 113 3.98 -21.73 3.47
N THR A 114 4.98 -21.32 2.69
CA THR A 114 6.31 -20.99 3.20
C THR A 114 6.76 -19.60 2.76
N TRP A 115 7.54 -18.94 3.62
CA TRP A 115 8.10 -17.62 3.36
C TRP A 115 9.59 -17.62 3.65
N SER A 116 10.39 -17.19 2.68
CA SER A 116 11.85 -17.10 2.79
C SER A 116 12.30 -15.64 2.76
N ALA A 117 13.27 -15.30 3.62
CA ALA A 117 13.85 -13.97 3.64
C ALA A 117 14.78 -13.76 2.43
N ILE A 118 14.63 -12.62 1.77
CA ILE A 118 15.49 -12.15 0.67
C ILE A 118 16.45 -11.10 1.22
N SER A 119 17.74 -11.28 0.99
CA SER A 119 18.76 -10.29 1.34
C SER A 119 18.79 -9.18 0.30
N LEU A 120 18.62 -7.93 0.73
CA LEU A 120 18.77 -6.76 -0.13
C LEU A 120 20.25 -6.43 -0.36
N PRO A 121 20.62 -5.83 -1.49
CA PRO A 121 21.96 -5.29 -1.71
C PRO A 121 22.26 -4.17 -0.71
N LYS A 122 23.55 -3.83 -0.55
CA LYS A 122 23.94 -2.66 0.25
C LYS A 122 23.35 -1.38 -0.36
N PRO A 123 22.81 -0.47 0.47
CA PRO A 123 22.39 0.84 0.00
C PRO A 123 23.54 1.61 -0.65
N PRO A 124 23.28 2.50 -1.63
CA PRO A 124 24.31 3.26 -2.33
C PRO A 124 25.15 4.17 -1.42
N ASP A 125 24.57 4.61 -0.28
CA ASP A 125 25.26 5.43 0.73
C ASP A 125 26.24 4.62 1.61
N GLY A 126 26.41 3.31 1.33
CA GLY A 126 27.30 2.41 2.06
C GLY A 126 26.80 2.00 3.45
N SER A 127 25.60 2.45 3.85
CA SER A 127 24.99 2.10 5.13
C SER A 127 24.53 0.64 5.18
N LYS A 128 24.05 0.19 6.33
CA LYS A 128 23.38 -1.11 6.45
C LYS A 128 22.03 -1.08 5.76
N ALA A 129 21.59 -2.25 5.26
CA ALA A 129 20.22 -2.46 4.79
C ALA A 129 19.30 -2.62 6.01
N ASP A 130 18.92 -1.50 6.62
CA ASP A 130 18.10 -1.41 7.84
C ASP A 130 16.95 -0.40 7.71
N ARG A 131 16.58 -0.03 6.47
CA ARG A 131 15.51 0.92 6.19
C ARG A 131 14.14 0.29 6.37
N ASN A 132 13.16 1.08 6.80
CA ASN A 132 11.78 0.67 6.77
C ASN A 132 11.25 0.69 5.33
N LEU A 133 10.65 -0.43 4.92
CA LEU A 133 10.08 -0.65 3.59
C LEU A 133 8.56 -0.53 3.72
N TYR A 134 8.00 0.62 3.33
CA TYR A 134 6.62 0.95 3.68
C TYR A 134 5.57 0.39 2.72
N LYS A 135 5.82 0.42 1.41
CA LYS A 135 4.85 -0.04 0.40
C LYS A 135 5.55 -0.82 -0.70
N VAL A 136 5.11 -2.05 -0.95
CA VAL A 136 5.45 -2.77 -2.18
C VAL A 136 4.28 -2.66 -3.15
N PHE A 137 4.58 -2.29 -4.40
CA PHE A 137 3.59 -2.08 -5.45
C PHE A 137 4.20 -2.39 -6.81
N GLY A 138 3.37 -2.61 -7.80
CA GLY A 138 3.83 -2.90 -9.16
C GLY A 138 2.80 -3.62 -10.00
N GLY A 139 3.26 -4.23 -11.08
CA GLY A 139 2.44 -5.00 -12.02
C GLY A 139 3.30 -5.76 -13.03
N GLY A 140 2.76 -6.84 -13.61
CA GLY A 140 3.54 -7.77 -14.40
C GLY A 140 4.63 -8.42 -13.55
N ASP A 141 5.87 -8.45 -14.04
CA ASP A 141 7.03 -9.00 -13.31
C ASP A 141 7.81 -7.94 -12.52
N SER A 142 7.44 -6.66 -12.64
CA SER A 142 8.15 -5.53 -12.00
C SER A 142 7.50 -5.11 -10.69
N LEU A 143 8.32 -4.97 -9.65
CA LEU A 143 7.95 -4.41 -8.35
C LEU A 143 8.77 -3.19 -8.01
N TYR A 144 8.17 -2.33 -7.20
CA TYR A 144 8.80 -1.19 -6.56
C TYR A 144 8.53 -1.23 -5.06
N ILE A 145 9.48 -0.74 -4.26
CA ILE A 145 9.31 -0.56 -2.82
C ILE A 145 9.59 0.90 -2.47
N ALA A 146 8.60 1.58 -1.91
CA ALA A 146 8.77 2.89 -1.29
C ALA A 146 9.32 2.73 0.13
N ALA A 147 10.40 3.45 0.45
CA ALA A 147 11.16 3.25 1.68
C ALA A 147 11.64 4.57 2.33
N GLU A 148 12.32 4.42 3.46
CA GLU A 148 12.95 5.53 4.17
C GLU A 148 14.08 6.19 3.38
N LYS A 149 14.36 7.46 3.74
CA LYS A 149 15.48 8.27 3.23
C LYS A 149 15.50 8.40 1.71
N GLY A 150 14.33 8.56 1.11
CA GLY A 150 14.19 8.75 -0.33
C GLY A 150 14.50 7.52 -1.18
N MET A 151 14.68 6.38 -0.54
CA MET A 151 15.02 5.15 -1.26
C MET A 151 13.81 4.54 -1.91
N ILE A 152 13.99 4.14 -3.15
CA ILE A 152 13.11 3.25 -3.89
C ILE A 152 13.93 2.03 -4.29
N LEU A 153 13.37 0.85 -4.10
CA LEU A 153 13.94 -0.37 -4.66
C LEU A 153 13.06 -0.87 -5.81
N THR A 154 13.67 -1.53 -6.77
CA THR A 154 12.94 -2.20 -7.85
C THR A 154 13.47 -3.59 -8.10
N SER A 155 12.58 -4.47 -8.53
CA SER A 155 12.86 -5.81 -9.01
C SER A 155 12.12 -6.01 -10.32
N ASP A 156 12.80 -6.61 -11.31
CA ASP A 156 12.22 -6.94 -12.62
C ASP A 156 12.04 -8.47 -12.78
N ASP A 157 12.19 -9.23 -11.69
CA ASP A 157 12.13 -10.69 -11.64
C ASP A 157 11.28 -11.23 -10.48
N LYS A 158 10.15 -10.57 -10.24
CA LYS A 158 9.18 -10.94 -9.19
C LYS A 158 9.78 -10.99 -7.78
N GLY A 159 10.66 -10.05 -7.46
CA GLY A 159 11.22 -9.90 -6.12
C GLY A 159 12.37 -10.86 -5.78
N ILE A 160 13.03 -11.47 -6.77
CA ILE A 160 14.21 -12.31 -6.53
C ILE A 160 15.45 -11.43 -6.34
N ASN A 161 15.70 -10.52 -7.29
CA ASN A 161 16.80 -9.58 -7.22
C ASN A 161 16.29 -8.14 -7.12
N TRP A 162 16.97 -7.33 -6.32
CA TRP A 162 16.58 -5.95 -6.05
C TRP A 162 17.73 -4.99 -6.34
N ARG A 163 17.42 -3.80 -6.81
CA ARG A 163 18.35 -2.68 -6.97
C ARG A 163 17.73 -1.39 -6.47
N TYR A 164 18.56 -0.47 -6.00
CA TYR A 164 18.13 0.86 -5.59
C TYR A 164 17.94 1.78 -6.79
N LEU A 165 16.96 2.66 -6.69
CA LEU A 165 16.74 3.79 -7.59
C LEU A 165 16.95 5.07 -6.80
N ASP A 166 17.67 6.03 -7.38
CA ASP A 166 17.93 7.33 -6.78
C ASP A 166 16.87 8.34 -7.24
N THR A 167 16.20 8.98 -6.30
CA THR A 167 15.23 10.05 -6.57
C THR A 167 15.80 11.43 -6.30
N GLY A 168 16.99 11.55 -5.71
CA GLY A 168 17.57 12.78 -5.20
C GLY A 168 16.87 13.36 -3.95
N TYR A 169 15.88 12.66 -3.39
CA TYR A 169 15.12 13.10 -2.23
C TYR A 169 15.60 12.43 -0.94
N GLY A 170 15.73 13.22 0.15
CA GLY A 170 16.21 12.70 1.44
C GLY A 170 15.14 12.29 2.45
N GLY A 171 13.85 12.53 2.15
CA GLY A 171 12.74 12.17 3.03
C GLY A 171 12.17 10.78 2.72
N SER A 172 11.26 10.28 3.57
CA SER A 172 10.66 8.95 3.38
C SER A 172 9.49 8.98 2.41
N PHE A 173 9.39 7.95 1.56
CA PHE A 173 8.21 7.64 0.75
C PHE A 173 7.36 6.57 1.45
N TRP A 174 6.04 6.79 1.49
CA TRP A 174 5.10 5.91 2.18
C TRP A 174 4.10 5.24 1.24
N ALA A 175 3.92 5.82 0.07
CA ALA A 175 2.95 5.38 -0.94
C ALA A 175 3.59 5.28 -2.32
N GLY A 176 3.00 4.44 -3.16
CA GLY A 176 3.40 4.33 -4.55
C GLY A 176 2.36 3.56 -5.36
N ILE A 177 2.28 3.88 -6.65
CA ILE A 177 1.41 3.24 -7.63
C ILE A 177 2.08 3.22 -9.00
N VAL A 178 1.82 2.15 -9.76
CA VAL A 178 2.05 2.11 -11.21
C VAL A 178 0.72 2.42 -11.88
N LEU A 179 0.68 3.46 -12.68
CA LEU A 179 -0.51 3.92 -13.38
C LEU A 179 -0.80 3.06 -14.61
N ALA A 180 -2.01 3.18 -15.16
CA ALA A 180 -2.44 2.43 -16.34
C ALA A 180 -1.57 2.72 -17.58
N ASP A 181 -0.97 3.92 -17.68
CA ASP A 181 -0.02 4.28 -18.75
C ASP A 181 1.41 3.76 -18.51
N GLY A 182 1.65 3.05 -17.41
CA GLY A 182 2.96 2.52 -17.01
C GLY A 182 3.84 3.52 -16.28
N SER A 183 3.42 4.77 -16.10
CA SER A 183 4.14 5.72 -15.26
C SER A 183 4.01 5.38 -13.77
N ILE A 184 4.95 5.86 -12.98
CA ILE A 184 5.05 5.55 -11.55
C ILE A 184 4.87 6.84 -10.78
N LEU A 185 4.03 6.81 -9.77
CA LEU A 185 3.96 7.84 -8.74
C LEU A 185 4.45 7.28 -7.41
N ILE A 186 5.21 8.08 -6.69
CA ILE A 186 5.62 7.82 -5.31
C ILE A 186 5.34 9.06 -4.48
N GLY A 187 4.93 8.88 -3.24
CA GLY A 187 4.59 9.97 -2.34
C GLY A 187 4.98 9.71 -0.90
N GLY A 188 5.16 10.77 -0.14
CA GLY A 188 5.57 10.62 1.25
C GLY A 188 5.55 11.92 2.04
N LEU A 189 6.60 12.12 2.85
CA LEU A 189 6.69 13.22 3.79
C LEU A 189 6.50 14.59 3.15
N ARG A 190 5.79 15.47 3.88
CA ARG A 190 5.59 16.90 3.53
C ARG A 190 4.93 17.15 2.17
N GLY A 191 4.02 16.27 1.76
CA GLY A 191 3.29 16.40 0.50
C GLY A 191 4.13 16.13 -0.74
N THR A 192 5.32 15.54 -0.57
CA THR A 192 6.22 15.21 -1.67
C THR A 192 5.59 14.15 -2.58
N ILE A 193 5.56 14.43 -3.88
CA ILE A 193 5.21 13.47 -4.93
C ILE A 193 6.29 13.52 -6.01
N TYR A 194 6.70 12.35 -6.48
CA TYR A 194 7.58 12.20 -7.64
C TYR A 194 6.91 11.31 -8.68
N ARG A 195 7.18 11.63 -9.95
CA ARG A 195 6.67 10.88 -11.12
C ARG A 195 7.83 10.39 -11.98
N SER A 196 7.75 9.15 -12.45
CA SER A 196 8.65 8.59 -13.46
C SER A 196 7.85 8.00 -14.62
N THR A 197 8.33 8.18 -15.86
CA THR A 197 7.75 7.61 -17.08
C THR A 197 8.67 6.58 -17.73
N ASP A 198 9.79 6.27 -17.10
CA ASP A 198 10.85 5.43 -17.66
C ASP A 198 11.29 4.31 -16.70
N LYS A 199 10.33 3.77 -15.96
CA LYS A 199 10.53 2.69 -14.96
C LYS A 199 11.50 3.07 -13.84
N GLY A 200 11.45 4.34 -13.41
CA GLY A 200 12.23 4.85 -12.29
C GLY A 200 13.68 5.23 -12.61
N LYS A 201 14.06 5.30 -13.89
CA LYS A 201 15.40 5.78 -14.26
C LYS A 201 15.57 7.27 -13.99
N HIS A 202 14.52 8.05 -14.26
CA HIS A 202 14.46 9.48 -13.95
C HIS A 202 13.17 9.81 -13.20
N TRP A 203 13.27 10.77 -12.29
CA TRP A 203 12.17 11.21 -11.44
C TRP A 203 11.97 12.72 -11.54
N THR A 204 10.72 13.13 -11.70
CA THR A 204 10.32 14.54 -11.70
C THR A 204 9.51 14.83 -10.45
N ALA A 205 9.92 15.81 -9.67
CA ALA A 205 9.15 16.28 -8.51
C ALA A 205 7.88 17.00 -8.98
N ILE A 206 6.74 16.65 -8.40
CA ILE A 206 5.44 17.28 -8.67
C ILE A 206 5.13 18.25 -7.54
N THR A 207 4.95 19.52 -7.87
CA THR A 207 4.59 20.55 -6.90
C THR A 207 3.09 20.49 -6.62
N THR A 208 2.71 20.34 -5.35
CA THR A 208 1.32 20.25 -4.93
C THR A 208 0.86 21.42 -4.06
N ASP A 209 1.78 22.31 -3.65
CA ASP A 209 1.56 23.37 -2.64
C ASP A 209 0.97 22.87 -1.31
N ASN A 210 0.83 21.54 -1.18
CA ASN A 210 0.39 20.87 0.03
C ASN A 210 1.60 20.38 0.84
N LYS A 211 1.49 20.42 2.17
CA LYS A 211 2.55 19.96 3.10
C LYS A 211 2.16 18.73 3.90
N SER A 212 0.95 18.21 3.72
CA SER A 212 0.49 17.00 4.41
C SER A 212 1.07 15.76 3.75
N SER A 213 1.64 14.88 4.54
CA SER A 213 2.34 13.68 4.02
C SER A 213 1.39 12.73 3.31
N ILE A 214 1.76 12.33 2.10
CA ILE A 214 0.98 11.42 1.25
C ILE A 214 0.98 10.02 1.88
N THR A 215 -0.19 9.40 1.94
CA THR A 215 -0.40 8.10 2.60
C THR A 215 -0.78 6.99 1.64
N ASP A 216 -1.49 7.32 0.53
CA ASP A 216 -1.93 6.32 -0.45
C ASP A 216 -2.24 6.97 -1.79
N PHE A 217 -2.25 6.16 -2.86
CA PHE A 217 -2.67 6.53 -4.21
C PHE A 217 -3.64 5.48 -4.76
N VAL A 218 -4.58 5.96 -5.56
CA VAL A 218 -5.46 5.11 -6.38
C VAL A 218 -5.77 5.78 -7.71
N GLU A 219 -5.86 4.99 -8.78
CA GLU A 219 -6.31 5.42 -10.10
C GLU A 219 -7.66 4.77 -10.41
N ALA A 220 -8.61 5.57 -10.86
CA ALA A 220 -9.92 5.12 -11.32
C ALA A 220 -10.46 6.02 -12.42
N ASP A 221 -10.92 5.43 -13.52
CA ASP A 221 -11.53 6.15 -14.66
C ASP A 221 -10.64 7.29 -15.20
N GLY A 222 -9.31 7.12 -15.21
CA GLY A 222 -8.35 8.13 -15.66
C GLY A 222 -8.10 9.27 -14.67
N VAL A 223 -8.68 9.20 -13.47
CA VAL A 223 -8.45 10.13 -12.38
C VAL A 223 -7.56 9.48 -11.33
N ILE A 224 -6.55 10.19 -10.88
CA ILE A 224 -5.67 9.75 -9.79
C ILE A 224 -6.06 10.49 -8.52
N PHE A 225 -6.36 9.75 -7.47
CA PHE A 225 -6.56 10.30 -6.14
C PHE A 225 -5.35 9.97 -5.27
N ALA A 226 -4.96 10.92 -4.42
CA ALA A 226 -3.97 10.69 -3.39
C ALA A 226 -4.54 11.15 -2.04
N SER A 227 -4.39 10.30 -1.02
CA SER A 227 -4.72 10.68 0.35
C SER A 227 -3.50 11.18 1.10
N ALA A 228 -3.73 12.03 2.10
CA ALA A 228 -2.67 12.54 2.94
C ALA A 228 -3.11 12.67 4.41
N LYS A 229 -2.14 12.94 5.28
CA LYS A 229 -2.42 13.32 6.67
C LYS A 229 -3.23 14.62 6.71
N ASP A 230 -3.71 14.98 7.90
CA ASP A 230 -4.50 16.20 8.14
C ASP A 230 -5.79 16.32 7.32
N GLY A 231 -6.36 15.18 6.88
CA GLY A 231 -7.60 15.14 6.11
C GLY A 231 -7.47 15.69 4.69
N VAL A 232 -6.28 15.70 4.12
CA VAL A 232 -6.06 16.19 2.76
C VAL A 232 -6.29 15.07 1.74
N LEU A 233 -7.04 15.41 0.70
CA LEU A 233 -7.25 14.59 -0.49
C LEU A 233 -6.77 15.38 -1.70
N LEU A 234 -6.04 14.73 -2.60
CA LEU A 234 -5.54 15.31 -3.84
C LEU A 234 -6.14 14.57 -5.03
N GLU A 235 -6.32 15.29 -6.15
CA GLU A 235 -6.85 14.77 -7.41
C GLU A 235 -6.00 15.24 -8.59
N SER A 236 -5.76 14.33 -9.54
CA SER A 236 -5.12 14.62 -10.83
C SER A 236 -5.90 13.99 -11.96
N VAL A 237 -6.15 14.75 -13.03
CA VAL A 237 -6.83 14.33 -14.27
C VAL A 237 -5.89 14.32 -15.47
N ASP A 238 -4.62 14.56 -15.27
CA ASP A 238 -3.60 14.73 -16.32
C ASP A 238 -2.43 13.73 -16.18
N GLY A 239 -2.72 12.53 -15.65
CA GLY A 239 -1.73 11.48 -15.48
C GLY A 239 -0.71 11.74 -14.37
N GLY A 240 -1.08 12.53 -13.35
CA GLY A 240 -0.22 12.80 -12.19
C GLY A 240 0.83 13.88 -12.43
N THR A 241 0.65 14.72 -13.44
CA THR A 241 1.58 15.85 -13.70
C THR A 241 1.25 17.06 -12.85
N LYS A 242 -0.03 17.21 -12.47
CA LYS A 242 -0.51 18.26 -11.58
C LYS A 242 -1.58 17.68 -10.65
N PHE A 243 -1.58 18.17 -9.41
CA PHE A 243 -2.61 17.83 -8.42
C PHE A 243 -3.29 19.10 -7.92
N ILE A 244 -4.62 19.05 -7.83
CA ILE A 244 -5.41 19.96 -7.00
C ILE A 244 -5.70 19.25 -5.68
N TRP A 245 -5.92 20.00 -4.61
CA TRP A 245 -6.18 19.41 -3.31
C TRP A 245 -7.25 20.15 -2.53
N LYS A 246 -7.91 19.42 -1.64
CA LYS A 246 -8.80 19.98 -0.62
C LYS A 246 -8.50 19.33 0.73
N GLN A 247 -8.86 20.03 1.79
CA GLN A 247 -8.76 19.56 3.16
C GLN A 247 -10.14 19.41 3.75
N ARG A 248 -10.38 18.31 4.44
CA ARG A 248 -11.59 18.06 5.21
C ARG A 248 -11.60 18.94 6.45
N ASP A 249 -12.78 19.43 6.85
CA ASP A 249 -12.94 20.29 8.03
C ASP A 249 -12.50 19.58 9.32
N ASP A 250 -12.74 18.26 9.43
CA ASP A 250 -12.38 17.45 10.59
C ASP A 250 -10.87 17.15 10.70
N ARG A 251 -10.10 17.39 9.66
CA ARG A 251 -8.64 17.15 9.56
C ARG A 251 -8.21 15.76 10.01
N LEU A 252 -9.10 14.77 9.96
CA LEU A 252 -8.75 13.39 10.30
C LEU A 252 -7.77 12.83 9.28
N PRO A 253 -6.61 12.29 9.74
CA PRO A 253 -5.68 11.64 8.85
C PRO A 253 -6.38 10.54 8.03
N ILE A 254 -6.20 10.59 6.71
CA ILE A 254 -6.66 9.55 5.79
C ILE A 254 -5.50 8.58 5.65
N ASN A 255 -5.72 7.31 5.97
CA ASN A 255 -4.66 6.30 5.94
C ASN A 255 -4.62 5.56 4.60
N SER A 256 -5.77 5.29 4.01
CA SER A 256 -5.90 4.63 2.72
C SER A 256 -7.19 5.06 2.04
N ILE A 257 -7.27 4.90 0.73
CA ILE A 257 -8.41 5.26 -0.12
C ILE A 257 -8.73 4.14 -1.09
N ILE A 258 -10.01 4.04 -1.47
CA ILE A 258 -10.43 3.09 -2.50
C ILE A 258 -11.55 3.69 -3.35
N PRO A 259 -11.52 3.55 -4.70
CA PRO A 259 -12.56 4.06 -5.56
C PRO A 259 -13.84 3.26 -5.40
N VAL A 260 -14.97 3.95 -5.48
CA VAL A 260 -16.32 3.39 -5.51
C VAL A 260 -17.14 4.09 -6.61
N GLU A 261 -18.29 3.55 -7.01
CA GLU A 261 -19.10 4.14 -8.10
C GLU A 261 -19.41 5.63 -7.86
N ARG A 262 -19.66 6.02 -6.60
CA ARG A 262 -20.05 7.38 -6.21
C ARG A 262 -18.87 8.29 -5.85
N GLY A 263 -17.62 7.84 -5.96
CA GLY A 263 -16.45 8.63 -5.58
C GLY A 263 -15.31 7.78 -5.02
N VAL A 264 -14.78 8.17 -3.86
CA VAL A 264 -13.76 7.43 -3.13
C VAL A 264 -14.14 7.24 -1.66
N LEU A 265 -13.89 6.07 -1.12
CA LEU A 265 -13.96 5.84 0.32
C LEU A 265 -12.63 6.18 0.96
N LEU A 266 -12.71 6.95 2.03
CA LEU A 266 -11.57 7.39 2.84
C LEU A 266 -11.53 6.58 4.13
N LEU A 267 -10.41 5.92 4.39
CA LEU A 267 -10.20 5.20 5.65
C LEU A 267 -9.46 6.07 6.66
N THR A 268 -10.10 6.29 7.78
CA THR A 268 -9.56 7.08 8.89
C THR A 268 -9.54 6.27 10.18
N LYS A 269 -8.92 6.80 11.22
CA LYS A 269 -8.97 6.18 12.56
C LYS A 269 -10.38 6.14 13.17
N LYS A 270 -11.32 6.98 12.70
CA LYS A 270 -12.70 7.06 13.22
C LYS A 270 -13.71 6.27 12.38
N GLY A 271 -13.29 5.72 11.23
CA GLY A 271 -14.19 4.96 10.35
C GLY A 271 -13.94 5.21 8.86
N ILE A 272 -14.92 4.82 8.07
CA ILE A 272 -14.94 4.92 6.62
C ILE A 272 -15.87 6.07 6.24
N TYR A 273 -15.44 6.94 5.35
CA TYR A 273 -16.18 8.09 4.85
C TYR A 273 -16.23 8.06 3.33
N LEU A 274 -17.41 8.35 2.76
CA LEU A 274 -17.56 8.54 1.32
C LEU A 274 -17.24 10.00 0.97
N GLU A 275 -16.31 10.18 0.06
CA GLU A 275 -16.05 11.45 -0.60
C GLU A 275 -16.54 11.36 -2.04
N GLN A 276 -17.46 12.23 -2.43
CA GLN A 276 -17.98 12.25 -3.80
C GLN A 276 -16.92 12.77 -4.77
N LYS A 277 -17.00 12.34 -6.06
CA LYS A 277 -16.15 12.88 -7.14
C LYS A 277 -16.28 14.41 -7.14
N TRP A 278 -15.17 15.10 -7.27
CA TRP A 278 -15.21 16.54 -7.43
C TRP A 278 -15.83 16.85 -8.78
N SER A 279 -16.99 17.50 -8.77
CA SER A 279 -17.55 18.04 -9.99
C SER A 279 -16.57 19.08 -10.52
N GLN A 280 -16.19 18.93 -11.79
CA GLN A 280 -15.45 19.94 -12.57
C GLN A 280 -16.26 21.20 -12.70
#